data_dd4b8f5061ec9ed1ff77b551b19d2153
#
_entry.id   dd4b8f5061ec9ed1ff77b551b19d2153
#
_cell.length_a   1.000
_cell.length_b   1.000
_cell.length_c   1.000
_cell.angle_alpha   90.00
_cell.angle_beta   90.00
_cell.angle_gamma   90.00
#
_symmetry.space_group_name_H-M   'P 1'
#
loop_
_entity.id
_entity.type
_entity.pdbx_description
1 polymer ?
#
loop_
_entity_poly.entity_id
_entity_poly.type
_entity_poly.pdbx_seq_one_letter_code
_entity_poly.pdbx_strand_id
1 'polypeptide(L)'
;SRGLGDVYKRQSSHEVVAWLRRILRVEKTGHSGTLDPKVTGCLIVCIDRATRLVKSQQGAGKEYVAVLRLHDKLDDVSKLPRVLETLTGALFQRPPLISAVKRQLRIRTIYESKLLEFDNDRHLAVFWVSCEAGTYIRTLCVHLGLLLGVGGHMQELRRVRSGALSEDDNMVTMHDVLDAQWLYDNQRDESYLRHVIRPLESLLVGYKRIVVKDSAVNAVCYGAKLM
;
A
#
# COMPACT_ATOMS: atom_id res chain seq x y z
N SER A 1 20.54 4.02 -23.09
CA SER A 1 19.35 4.83 -22.80
C SER A 1 18.54 4.13 -21.72
N ARG A 2 18.52 4.71 -20.52
CA ARG A 2 17.61 4.28 -19.46
C ARG A 2 16.20 4.58 -19.93
N GLY A 3 15.40 3.55 -20.17
CA GLY A 3 14.03 3.72 -20.60
C GLY A 3 13.20 4.49 -19.58
N LEU A 4 12.22 5.26 -20.03
CA LEU A 4 11.27 6.01 -19.17
C LEU A 4 10.70 5.14 -18.02
N GLY A 5 10.53 3.84 -18.22
CA GLY A 5 10.07 2.91 -17.19
C GLY A 5 10.98 2.79 -15.95
N ASP A 6 12.29 3.06 -16.07
CA ASP A 6 13.21 3.03 -14.93
C ASP A 6 13.17 4.30 -14.09
N VAL A 7 12.75 5.42 -14.66
CA VAL A 7 12.61 6.70 -13.96
C VAL A 7 11.48 6.63 -12.92
N TYR A 8 10.39 5.93 -13.23
CA TYR A 8 9.23 5.83 -12.33
C TYR A 8 9.38 4.78 -11.22
N LYS A 9 10.27 3.80 -11.39
CA LYS A 9 10.47 2.72 -10.40
C LYS A 9 11.16 3.14 -9.10
N ARG A 10 11.73 4.33 -9.04
CA ARG A 10 12.47 4.83 -7.87
C ARG A 10 11.89 6.13 -7.29
N GLN A 11 10.70 6.53 -7.73
CA GLN A 11 10.06 7.73 -7.24
C GLN A 11 9.43 7.51 -5.86
N SER A 12 9.52 8.53 -5.01
CA SER A 12 8.79 8.56 -3.74
C SER A 12 7.29 8.68 -4.00
N SER A 13 6.47 8.26 -3.04
CA SER A 13 5.01 8.44 -3.12
C SER A 13 4.62 9.92 -3.30
N HIS A 14 5.39 10.84 -2.71
CA HIS A 14 5.19 12.28 -2.88
C HIS A 14 5.42 12.75 -4.31
N GLU A 15 6.44 12.24 -4.97
CA GLU A 15 6.71 12.57 -6.38
C GLU A 15 5.62 12.05 -7.30
N VAL A 16 5.17 10.81 -7.10
CA VAL A 16 4.05 10.22 -7.86
C VAL A 16 2.79 11.08 -7.72
N VAL A 17 2.44 11.45 -6.50
CA VAL A 17 1.26 12.28 -6.21
C VAL A 17 1.40 13.68 -6.81
N ALA A 18 2.58 14.29 -6.75
CA ALA A 18 2.86 15.58 -7.35
C ALA A 18 2.76 15.54 -8.88
N TRP A 19 3.24 14.48 -9.51
CA TRP A 19 3.09 14.25 -10.95
C TRP A 19 1.62 14.09 -11.35
N LEU A 20 0.85 13.28 -10.64
CA LEU A 20 -0.58 13.10 -10.91
C LEU A 20 -1.35 14.42 -10.79
N ARG A 21 -1.02 15.23 -9.79
CA ARG A 21 -1.60 16.56 -9.63
C ARG A 21 -1.35 17.46 -10.85
N ARG A 22 -0.14 17.43 -11.39
CA ARG A 22 0.25 18.22 -12.57
C ARG A 22 -0.42 17.70 -13.84
N ILE A 23 -0.40 16.37 -14.05
CA ILE A 23 -0.96 15.74 -15.25
C ILE A 23 -2.46 16.00 -15.33
N LEU A 24 -3.17 15.74 -14.24
CA LEU A 24 -4.62 15.87 -14.17
C LEU A 24 -5.10 17.31 -13.89
N ARG A 25 -4.19 18.23 -13.57
CA ARG A 25 -4.48 19.63 -13.24
C ARG A 25 -5.52 19.78 -12.12
N VAL A 26 -5.41 18.93 -11.09
CA VAL A 26 -6.30 18.95 -9.93
C VAL A 26 -5.70 19.79 -8.80
N GLU A 27 -6.56 20.36 -7.95
CA GLU A 27 -6.10 21.24 -6.86
C GLU A 27 -5.49 20.47 -5.71
N LYS A 28 -6.12 19.36 -5.33
CA LYS A 28 -5.77 18.58 -4.15
C LYS A 28 -5.52 17.12 -4.49
N THR A 29 -4.47 16.58 -3.87
CA THR A 29 -4.15 15.16 -3.94
C THR A 29 -3.70 14.65 -2.57
N GLY A 30 -3.93 13.37 -2.31
CA GLY A 30 -3.45 12.68 -1.13
C GLY A 30 -3.33 11.19 -1.41
N HIS A 31 -2.65 10.44 -0.57
CA HIS A 31 -2.44 9.00 -0.78
C HIS A 31 -2.71 8.16 0.47
N SER A 32 -2.95 6.87 0.28
CA SER A 32 -3.34 5.90 1.29
C SER A 32 -2.21 5.44 2.22
N GLY A 33 -1.03 5.99 2.10
CA GLY A 33 0.16 5.63 2.89
C GLY A 33 1.39 5.51 2.01
N THR A 34 2.50 5.99 2.53
CA THR A 34 3.77 6.06 1.83
C THR A 34 4.29 4.66 1.47
N LEU A 35 4.82 4.53 0.27
CA LEU A 35 5.70 3.44 -0.13
C LEU A 35 7.13 3.98 -0.16
N ASP A 36 8.07 3.22 0.38
CA ASP A 36 9.48 3.53 0.22
C ASP A 36 9.87 3.49 -1.28
N PRO A 37 10.87 4.26 -1.72
CA PRO A 37 11.22 4.34 -3.14
C PRO A 37 11.59 3.01 -3.81
N LYS A 38 12.00 2.01 -3.02
CA LYS A 38 12.34 0.65 -3.48
C LYS A 38 11.16 -0.32 -3.43
N VAL A 39 10.04 0.10 -2.86
CA VAL A 39 8.83 -0.73 -2.69
C VAL A 39 7.90 -0.46 -3.87
N THR A 40 7.35 -1.53 -4.42
CA THR A 40 6.39 -1.48 -5.52
C THR A 40 4.98 -1.77 -5.03
N GLY A 41 4.01 -1.65 -5.92
CA GLY A 41 2.65 -2.13 -5.70
C GLY A 41 1.61 -1.04 -5.56
N CYS A 42 0.54 -1.35 -4.84
CA CYS A 42 -0.69 -0.59 -4.79
C CYS A 42 -0.54 0.71 -3.98
N LEU A 43 -0.77 1.84 -4.64
CA LEU A 43 -0.89 3.16 -4.03
C LEU A 43 -2.22 3.77 -4.42
N ILE A 44 -3.11 3.98 -3.43
CA ILE A 44 -4.36 4.69 -3.66
C ILE A 44 -4.08 6.18 -3.60
N VAL A 45 -4.39 6.88 -4.68
CA VAL A 45 -4.30 8.35 -4.74
C VAL A 45 -5.71 8.92 -4.80
N CYS A 46 -6.03 9.78 -3.85
CA CYS A 46 -7.28 10.52 -3.79
C CYS A 46 -7.09 11.90 -4.43
N ILE A 47 -8.02 12.30 -5.29
CA ILE A 47 -8.00 13.61 -5.96
C ILE A 47 -9.19 14.46 -5.54
N ASP A 48 -8.97 15.76 -5.39
CA ASP A 48 -9.97 16.78 -5.04
C ASP A 48 -10.85 16.38 -3.83
N ARG A 49 -12.15 16.22 -3.99
CA ARG A 49 -13.08 15.90 -2.91
C ARG A 49 -12.77 14.56 -2.22
N ALA A 50 -12.21 13.61 -2.95
CA ALA A 50 -11.82 12.30 -2.42
C ALA A 50 -10.68 12.41 -1.37
N THR A 51 -9.94 13.50 -1.31
CA THR A 51 -8.91 13.73 -0.29
C THR A 51 -9.45 13.68 1.14
N ARG A 52 -10.75 13.85 1.34
CA ARG A 52 -11.42 13.68 2.63
C ARG A 52 -11.31 12.26 3.18
N LEU A 53 -11.12 11.26 2.31
CA LEU A 53 -10.98 9.85 2.68
C LEU A 53 -9.52 9.44 2.95
N VAL A 54 -8.55 10.33 2.75
CA VAL A 54 -7.12 9.99 2.90
C VAL A 54 -6.82 9.42 4.28
N LYS A 55 -7.29 10.02 5.36
CA LYS A 55 -7.05 9.52 6.72
C LYS A 55 -7.61 8.12 6.94
N SER A 56 -8.82 7.87 6.47
CA SER A 56 -9.46 6.56 6.55
C SER A 56 -8.66 5.52 5.74
N GLN A 57 -8.19 5.87 4.55
CA GLN A 57 -7.36 5.00 3.72
C GLN A 57 -5.95 4.76 4.31
N GLN A 58 -5.36 5.75 4.95
CA GLN A 58 -4.09 5.60 5.67
C GLN A 58 -4.21 4.65 6.86
N GLY A 59 -5.33 4.68 7.58
CA GLY A 59 -5.63 3.80 8.71
C GLY A 59 -6.07 2.38 8.32
N ALA A 60 -6.38 2.13 7.06
CA ALA A 60 -6.81 0.82 6.60
C ALA A 60 -5.67 -0.20 6.58
N GLY A 61 -6.00 -1.47 6.85
CA GLY A 61 -5.05 -2.59 6.79
C GLY A 61 -4.39 -2.72 5.42
N LYS A 62 -3.23 -3.33 5.41
CA LYS A 62 -2.39 -3.53 4.21
C LYS A 62 -2.03 -4.99 4.05
N GLU A 63 -1.82 -5.41 2.81
CA GLU A 63 -1.24 -6.71 2.51
C GLU A 63 0.00 -6.54 1.64
N TYR A 64 0.99 -7.38 1.92
CA TYR A 64 2.28 -7.34 1.25
C TYR A 64 2.74 -8.73 0.83
N VAL A 65 3.52 -8.77 -0.24
CA VAL A 65 4.41 -9.88 -0.57
C VAL A 65 5.84 -9.39 -0.37
N ALA A 66 6.58 -10.10 0.46
CA ALA A 66 7.96 -9.75 0.83
C ALA A 66 8.93 -10.85 0.43
N VAL A 67 10.12 -10.44 0.02
CA VAL A 67 11.27 -11.33 -0.14
C VAL A 67 12.21 -11.10 1.03
N LEU A 68 12.34 -12.12 1.87
CA LEU A 68 13.28 -12.18 2.99
C LEU A 68 14.58 -12.80 2.49
N ARG A 69 15.71 -12.14 2.71
CA ARG A 69 17.04 -12.72 2.56
C ARG A 69 17.56 -13.10 3.93
N LEU A 70 17.83 -14.40 4.10
CA LEU A 70 18.55 -14.90 5.26
C LEU A 70 20.07 -14.75 5.02
N HIS A 71 20.83 -14.58 6.11
CA HIS A 71 22.27 -14.38 6.01
C HIS A 71 23.06 -15.69 5.99
N ASP A 72 22.40 -16.81 6.27
CA ASP A 72 22.95 -18.16 6.18
C ASP A 72 21.85 -19.17 5.90
N LYS A 73 22.22 -20.42 5.59
CA LYS A 73 21.31 -21.54 5.46
C LYS A 73 20.67 -21.89 6.80
N LEU A 74 19.45 -22.38 6.74
CA LEU A 74 18.81 -23.01 7.89
C LEU A 74 19.19 -24.49 7.94
N ASP A 75 19.58 -24.97 9.12
CA ASP A 75 19.79 -26.41 9.37
C ASP A 75 18.46 -27.16 9.34
N ASP A 76 17.41 -26.55 9.86
CA ASP A 76 16.05 -27.06 9.86
C ASP A 76 15.11 -26.08 9.16
N VAL A 77 14.75 -26.38 7.92
CA VAL A 77 13.87 -25.56 7.07
C VAL A 77 12.45 -25.45 7.64
N SER A 78 12.02 -26.40 8.47
CA SER A 78 10.69 -26.37 9.10
C SER A 78 10.54 -25.27 10.15
N LYS A 79 11.63 -24.68 10.61
CA LYS A 79 11.59 -23.54 11.55
C LYS A 79 10.99 -22.29 10.94
N LEU A 80 11.17 -22.06 9.64
CA LEU A 80 10.70 -20.81 9.01
C LEU A 80 9.19 -20.62 9.07
N PRO A 81 8.34 -21.59 8.69
CA PRO A 81 6.90 -21.47 8.86
C PRO A 81 6.47 -21.26 10.31
N ARG A 82 7.12 -21.95 11.25
CA ARG A 82 6.80 -21.86 12.69
C ARG A 82 7.12 -20.48 13.24
N VAL A 83 8.27 -19.92 12.90
CA VAL A 83 8.67 -18.57 13.33
C VAL A 83 7.77 -17.52 12.70
N LEU A 84 7.41 -17.69 11.44
CA LEU A 84 6.49 -16.79 10.76
C LEU A 84 5.11 -16.77 11.48
N GLU A 85 4.60 -17.93 11.86
CA GLU A 85 3.36 -18.04 12.63
C GLU A 85 3.49 -17.41 14.04
N THR A 86 4.63 -17.59 14.71
CA THR A 86 4.93 -17.00 16.03
C THR A 86 4.87 -15.47 15.98
N LEU A 87 5.21 -14.85 14.87
CA LEU A 87 5.14 -13.40 14.67
C LEU A 87 3.75 -12.92 14.23
N THR A 88 2.73 -13.77 14.20
CA THR A 88 1.34 -13.39 14.01
C THR A 88 0.76 -12.86 15.34
N GLY A 89 -0.09 -11.85 15.26
CA GLY A 89 -0.64 -11.16 16.42
C GLY A 89 0.02 -9.81 16.71
N ALA A 90 -0.04 -9.36 17.96
CA ALA A 90 0.49 -8.07 18.36
C ALA A 90 2.02 -8.11 18.51
N LEU A 91 2.72 -7.25 17.80
CA LEU A 91 4.17 -7.13 17.82
C LEU A 91 4.63 -5.74 18.24
N PHE A 92 5.73 -5.70 18.98
CA PHE A 92 6.44 -4.47 19.26
C PHE A 92 7.41 -4.16 18.13
N GLN A 93 7.22 -3.02 17.48
CA GLN A 93 8.07 -2.57 16.39
C GLN A 93 8.60 -1.17 16.63
N ARG A 94 9.85 -0.94 16.25
CA ARG A 94 10.41 0.40 16.05
C ARG A 94 10.53 0.67 14.57
N PRO A 95 10.21 1.90 14.10
CA PRO A 95 10.49 2.28 12.72
C PRO A 95 11.97 2.04 12.37
N PRO A 96 12.29 1.72 11.11
CA PRO A 96 13.66 1.62 10.64
C PRO A 96 14.46 2.89 10.95
N LEU A 97 15.79 2.80 10.99
CA LEU A 97 16.68 3.95 11.23
C LEU A 97 16.45 5.07 10.21
N ILE A 98 16.23 4.70 8.94
CA ILE A 98 15.89 5.64 7.88
C ILE A 98 14.37 5.64 7.75
N SER A 99 13.70 6.54 8.46
CA SER A 99 12.26 6.71 8.44
C SER A 99 11.88 8.17 8.72
N ALA A 100 10.81 8.65 8.08
CA ALA A 100 10.29 10.01 8.26
C ALA A 100 9.54 10.22 9.59
N VAL A 101 9.32 9.17 10.39
CA VAL A 101 8.57 9.22 11.65
C VAL A 101 9.47 9.08 12.86
N LYS A 102 9.03 9.62 14.01
CA LYS A 102 9.72 9.44 15.30
C LYS A 102 9.91 7.96 15.60
N ARG A 103 11.13 7.59 16.00
CA ARG A 103 11.54 6.21 16.30
C ARG A 103 11.08 5.78 17.69
N GLN A 104 9.77 5.71 17.89
CA GLN A 104 9.14 5.22 19.11
C GLN A 104 8.72 3.76 18.94
N LEU A 105 8.81 3.00 20.03
CA LEU A 105 8.26 1.65 20.08
C LEU A 105 6.73 1.71 19.91
N ARG A 106 6.21 0.93 18.97
CA ARG A 106 4.77 0.85 18.68
C ARG A 106 4.32 -0.58 18.64
N ILE A 107 3.09 -0.81 19.05
CA ILE A 107 2.44 -2.11 18.84
C ILE A 107 1.77 -2.08 17.47
N ARG A 108 2.00 -3.15 16.70
CA ARG A 108 1.35 -3.39 15.40
C ARG A 108 0.90 -4.83 15.30
N THR A 109 -0.21 -5.04 14.63
CA THR A 109 -0.81 -6.36 14.52
C THR A 109 -0.54 -6.96 13.15
N ILE A 110 0.01 -8.17 13.15
CA ILE A 110 0.02 -9.06 11.99
C ILE A 110 -1.23 -9.93 12.10
N TYR A 111 -2.16 -9.79 11.16
CA TYR A 111 -3.41 -10.54 11.15
C TYR A 111 -3.21 -11.97 10.67
N GLU A 112 -2.47 -12.12 9.59
CA GLU A 112 -2.19 -13.40 8.94
C GLU A 112 -0.88 -13.33 8.19
N SER A 113 -0.19 -14.45 8.10
CA SER A 113 1.01 -14.61 7.29
C SER A 113 1.06 -15.98 6.65
N LYS A 114 1.67 -16.07 5.47
CA LYS A 114 1.77 -17.30 4.71
C LYS A 114 3.10 -17.37 3.99
N LEU A 115 3.85 -18.45 4.22
CA LEU A 115 5.04 -18.75 3.43
C LEU A 115 4.60 -19.22 2.05
N LEU A 116 5.09 -18.57 1.00
CA LEU A 116 4.78 -18.90 -0.39
C LEU A 116 5.85 -19.77 -1.01
N GLU A 117 7.13 -19.44 -0.78
CA GLU A 117 8.27 -20.14 -1.34
C GLU A 117 9.51 -19.96 -0.45
N PHE A 118 10.35 -20.97 -0.37
CA PHE A 118 11.62 -20.92 0.32
C PHE A 118 12.70 -21.70 -0.42
N ASP A 119 13.78 -21.00 -0.78
CA ASP A 119 14.98 -21.57 -1.35
C ASP A 119 16.13 -21.43 -0.35
N ASN A 120 16.43 -22.52 0.37
CA ASN A 120 17.46 -22.53 1.41
C ASN A 120 18.88 -22.35 0.84
N ASP A 121 19.12 -22.81 -0.38
CA ASP A 121 20.42 -22.68 -1.04
C ASP A 121 20.73 -21.23 -1.40
N ARG A 122 19.72 -20.50 -1.84
CA ARG A 122 19.82 -19.06 -2.15
C ARG A 122 19.54 -18.16 -0.95
N HIS A 123 19.14 -18.71 0.18
CA HIS A 123 18.78 -17.98 1.40
C HIS A 123 17.59 -17.03 1.19
N LEU A 124 16.66 -17.37 0.31
CA LEU A 124 15.53 -16.51 -0.05
C LEU A 124 14.20 -17.15 0.33
N ALA A 125 13.37 -16.38 1.01
CA ALA A 125 12.00 -16.76 1.30
C ALA A 125 11.03 -15.69 0.80
N VAL A 126 9.92 -16.13 0.22
CA VAL A 126 8.82 -15.28 -0.20
C VAL A 126 7.63 -15.57 0.69
N PHE A 127 7.08 -14.54 1.30
CA PHE A 127 5.90 -14.68 2.15
C PHE A 127 4.91 -13.54 1.90
N TRP A 128 3.65 -13.87 2.11
CA TRP A 128 2.54 -12.92 2.14
C TRP A 128 2.18 -12.59 3.57
N VAL A 129 1.78 -11.35 3.82
CA VAL A 129 1.39 -10.89 5.14
C VAL A 129 0.24 -9.88 5.05
N SER A 130 -0.76 -10.06 5.90
CA SER A 130 -1.84 -9.09 6.14
C SER A 130 -1.61 -8.45 7.51
N CYS A 131 -1.62 -7.12 7.57
CA CYS A 131 -1.20 -6.40 8.76
C CYS A 131 -1.91 -5.07 8.94
N GLU A 132 -1.81 -4.55 10.16
CA GLU A 132 -2.27 -3.23 10.55
C GLU A 132 -1.49 -2.14 9.79
N ALA A 133 -2.16 -1.02 9.51
CA ALA A 133 -1.53 0.15 8.95
C ALA A 133 -0.35 0.63 9.81
N GLY A 134 0.73 1.04 9.16
CA GLY A 134 1.95 1.48 9.84
C GLY A 134 2.85 0.35 10.33
N THR A 135 2.56 -0.90 9.97
CA THR A 135 3.46 -2.04 10.19
C THR A 135 4.66 -1.97 9.26
N TYR A 136 5.85 -2.17 9.81
CA TYR A 136 7.11 -2.19 9.05
C TYR A 136 7.52 -3.63 8.73
N ILE A 137 7.34 -4.02 7.48
CA ILE A 137 7.76 -5.35 7.01
C ILE A 137 9.28 -5.49 7.03
N ARG A 138 10.01 -4.39 6.84
CA ARG A 138 11.46 -4.36 6.99
C ARG A 138 11.89 -4.80 8.39
N THR A 139 11.24 -4.31 9.43
CA THR A 139 11.48 -4.71 10.83
C THR A 139 11.07 -6.17 11.06
N LEU A 140 9.95 -6.59 10.48
CA LEU A 140 9.49 -7.99 10.56
C LEU A 140 10.53 -8.96 9.99
N CYS A 141 11.12 -8.64 8.85
CA CYS A 141 12.16 -9.46 8.22
C CYS A 141 13.41 -9.58 9.10
N VAL A 142 13.83 -8.50 9.77
CA VAL A 142 14.93 -8.53 10.73
C VAL A 142 14.59 -9.43 11.91
N HIS A 143 13.40 -9.33 12.48
CA HIS A 143 12.96 -10.18 13.58
C HIS A 143 12.89 -11.66 13.18
N LEU A 144 12.39 -11.97 11.98
CA LEU A 144 12.40 -13.34 11.45
C LEU A 144 13.82 -13.92 11.41
N GLY A 145 14.76 -13.17 10.86
CA GLY A 145 16.16 -13.57 10.79
C GLY A 145 16.79 -13.81 12.17
N LEU A 146 16.51 -12.95 13.14
CA LEU A 146 16.99 -13.10 14.51
C LEU A 146 16.41 -14.34 15.21
N LEU A 147 15.11 -14.57 15.09
CA LEU A 147 14.45 -15.74 15.68
C LEU A 147 14.88 -17.05 15.03
N LEU A 148 15.24 -17.03 13.75
CA LEU A 148 15.81 -18.16 13.04
C LEU A 148 17.29 -18.41 13.39
N GLY A 149 17.93 -17.46 14.07
CA GLY A 149 19.33 -17.56 14.52
C GLY A 149 20.40 -17.29 13.46
N VAL A 150 20.01 -16.97 12.24
CA VAL A 150 20.95 -16.74 11.11
C VAL A 150 21.03 -15.27 10.68
N GLY A 151 20.12 -14.43 11.16
CA GLY A 151 19.98 -13.06 10.69
C GLY A 151 19.27 -12.99 9.34
N GLY A 152 18.67 -11.83 9.06
CA GLY A 152 17.96 -11.62 7.82
C GLY A 152 17.57 -10.17 7.61
N HIS A 153 17.20 -9.85 6.38
CA HIS A 153 16.71 -8.53 5.99
C HIS A 153 15.70 -8.62 4.84
N MET A 154 14.91 -7.60 4.69
CA MET A 154 13.98 -7.48 3.56
C MET A 154 14.76 -7.14 2.28
N GLN A 155 14.66 -7.98 1.27
CA GLN A 155 15.28 -7.74 -0.03
C GLN A 155 14.35 -7.00 -0.98
N GLU A 156 13.09 -7.42 -1.05
CA GLU A 156 12.07 -6.80 -1.88
C GLU A 156 10.74 -6.74 -1.13
N LEU A 157 9.92 -5.77 -1.48
CA LEU A 157 8.58 -5.61 -0.94
C LEU A 157 7.64 -5.09 -2.00
N ARG A 158 6.44 -5.68 -2.06
CA ARG A 158 5.35 -5.23 -2.91
C ARG A 158 4.07 -5.14 -2.09
N ARG A 159 3.42 -3.98 -2.09
CA ARG A 159 2.10 -3.85 -1.49
C ARG A 159 1.03 -4.32 -2.46
N VAL A 160 0.32 -5.39 -2.11
CA VAL A 160 -0.68 -6.04 -2.97
C VAL A 160 -2.11 -5.62 -2.64
N ARG A 161 -2.35 -5.08 -1.44
CA ARG A 161 -3.63 -4.52 -1.02
C ARG A 161 -3.44 -3.30 -0.14
N SER A 162 -4.28 -2.31 -0.33
CA SER A 162 -4.44 -1.15 0.55
C SER A 162 -5.93 -0.97 0.85
N GLY A 163 -6.36 -1.34 2.06
CA GLY A 163 -7.77 -1.31 2.44
C GLY A 163 -8.66 -2.15 1.51
N ALA A 164 -9.67 -1.52 0.94
CA ALA A 164 -10.67 -2.19 0.08
C ALA A 164 -10.13 -2.56 -1.32
N LEU A 165 -9.01 -1.98 -1.76
CA LEU A 165 -8.48 -2.17 -3.11
C LEU A 165 -7.20 -3.00 -3.11
N SER A 166 -7.13 -3.95 -4.03
CA SER A 166 -5.97 -4.80 -4.27
C SER A 166 -5.43 -4.61 -5.70
N GLU A 167 -4.31 -5.25 -6.00
CA GLU A 167 -3.73 -5.24 -7.34
C GLU A 167 -4.62 -5.94 -8.38
N ASP A 168 -5.57 -6.79 -7.95
CA ASP A 168 -6.55 -7.45 -8.83
C ASP A 168 -7.68 -6.51 -9.28
N ASP A 169 -7.78 -5.32 -8.68
CA ASP A 169 -8.82 -4.31 -8.96
C ASP A 169 -8.44 -3.35 -10.10
N ASN A 170 -7.82 -3.80 -11.17
CA ASN A 170 -7.43 -3.00 -12.32
C ASN A 170 -6.56 -1.80 -11.95
N MET A 171 -5.36 -2.05 -11.46
CA MET A 171 -4.38 -1.00 -11.22
C MET A 171 -4.01 -0.28 -12.52
N VAL A 172 -3.85 1.03 -12.42
CA VAL A 172 -3.39 1.87 -13.53
C VAL A 172 -1.96 2.33 -13.28
N THR A 173 -1.22 2.53 -14.36
CA THR A 173 0.14 3.08 -14.33
C THR A 173 0.14 4.59 -14.54
N MET A 174 1.25 5.25 -14.25
CA MET A 174 1.42 6.66 -14.58
C MET A 174 1.31 6.91 -16.09
N HIS A 175 1.74 5.95 -16.91
CA HIS A 175 1.60 6.03 -18.37
C HIS A 175 0.14 6.00 -18.80
N ASP A 176 -0.70 5.16 -18.18
CA ASP A 176 -2.14 5.13 -18.46
C ASP A 176 -2.79 6.49 -18.18
N VAL A 177 -2.40 7.14 -17.09
CA VAL A 177 -2.92 8.48 -16.73
C VAL A 177 -2.46 9.54 -17.71
N LEU A 178 -1.19 9.51 -18.13
CA LEU A 178 -0.65 10.40 -19.14
C LEU A 178 -1.38 10.27 -20.48
N ASP A 179 -1.57 9.04 -20.95
CA ASP A 179 -2.24 8.75 -22.21
C ASP A 179 -3.73 9.18 -22.17
N ALA A 180 -4.39 8.90 -21.06
CA ALA A 180 -5.78 9.31 -20.85
C ALA A 180 -5.95 10.83 -20.89
N GLN A 181 -5.05 11.58 -20.24
CA GLN A 181 -5.08 13.04 -20.25
C GLN A 181 -4.73 13.60 -21.62
N TRP A 182 -3.79 12.99 -22.33
CA TRP A 182 -3.44 13.39 -23.70
C TRP A 182 -4.64 13.25 -24.66
N LEU A 183 -5.36 12.13 -24.59
CA LEU A 183 -6.58 11.92 -25.40
C LEU A 183 -7.63 12.99 -25.10
N TYR A 184 -7.85 13.31 -23.83
CA TYR A 184 -8.78 14.37 -23.48
C TYR A 184 -8.33 15.75 -24.01
N ASP A 185 -7.07 16.09 -23.85
CA ASP A 185 -6.53 17.39 -24.28
C ASP A 185 -6.57 17.58 -25.79
N ASN A 186 -6.28 16.53 -26.57
CA ASN A 186 -6.14 16.60 -28.01
C ASN A 186 -7.40 16.21 -28.79
N GLN A 187 -8.23 15.33 -28.26
CA GLN A 187 -9.41 14.78 -28.94
C GLN A 187 -10.72 15.03 -28.21
N ARG A 188 -10.66 15.62 -27.00
CA ARG A 188 -11.83 15.79 -26.11
C ARG A 188 -12.51 14.47 -25.77
N ASP A 189 -11.81 13.37 -25.84
CA ASP A 189 -12.27 12.04 -25.46
C ASP A 189 -11.92 11.78 -23.99
N GLU A 190 -12.95 11.74 -23.13
CA GLU A 190 -12.82 11.48 -21.70
C GLU A 190 -12.99 10.01 -21.31
N SER A 191 -13.25 9.12 -22.28
CA SER A 191 -13.57 7.72 -21.99
C SER A 191 -12.44 7.02 -21.24
N TYR A 192 -11.20 7.28 -21.63
CA TYR A 192 -10.04 6.69 -20.97
C TYR A 192 -9.78 7.29 -19.57
N LEU A 193 -9.98 8.61 -19.39
CA LEU A 193 -9.94 9.22 -18.06
C LEU A 193 -10.96 8.59 -17.11
N ARG A 194 -12.18 8.34 -17.57
CA ARG A 194 -13.22 7.65 -16.79
C ARG A 194 -12.85 6.22 -16.44
N HIS A 195 -12.00 5.59 -17.22
CA HIS A 195 -11.49 4.25 -16.93
C HIS A 195 -10.37 4.26 -15.88
N VAL A 196 -9.46 5.23 -15.94
CA VAL A 196 -8.31 5.31 -15.02
C VAL A 196 -8.65 5.98 -13.68
N ILE A 197 -9.65 6.87 -13.66
CA ILE A 197 -10.12 7.55 -12.44
C ILE A 197 -11.39 6.85 -11.97
N ARG A 198 -11.31 6.23 -10.80
CA ARG A 198 -12.47 5.55 -10.19
C ARG A 198 -13.34 6.51 -9.40
N PRO A 199 -14.66 6.30 -9.38
CA PRO A 199 -15.53 7.07 -8.54
C PRO A 199 -15.24 6.83 -7.05
N LEU A 200 -15.52 7.84 -6.23
CA LEU A 200 -15.26 7.83 -4.78
C LEU A 200 -15.91 6.63 -4.08
N GLU A 201 -17.07 6.22 -4.54
CA GLU A 201 -17.85 5.11 -4.01
C GLU A 201 -17.07 3.78 -4.00
N SER A 202 -16.08 3.64 -4.87
CA SER A 202 -15.20 2.46 -4.90
C SER A 202 -14.43 2.26 -3.58
N LEU A 203 -14.14 3.34 -2.86
CA LEU A 203 -13.47 3.29 -1.56
C LEU A 203 -14.42 3.05 -0.38
N LEU A 204 -15.74 3.15 -0.61
CA LEU A 204 -16.76 3.07 0.42
C LEU A 204 -17.41 1.69 0.54
N VAL A 205 -16.94 0.70 -0.19
CA VAL A 205 -17.53 -0.66 -0.26
C VAL A 205 -17.61 -1.34 1.12
N GLY A 206 -16.65 -1.07 2.00
CA GLY A 206 -16.61 -1.63 3.36
C GLY A 206 -17.47 -0.90 4.40
N TYR A 207 -18.08 0.22 4.06
CA TYR A 207 -18.88 1.01 5.00
C TYR A 207 -20.35 0.66 4.93
N LYS A 208 -21.03 0.71 6.10
CA LYS A 208 -22.49 0.56 6.17
C LYS A 208 -23.14 1.73 5.43
N ARG A 209 -24.11 1.42 4.58
CA ARG A 209 -24.87 2.41 3.85
C ARG A 209 -26.13 2.79 4.66
N ILE A 210 -26.35 4.07 4.79
CA ILE A 210 -27.59 4.63 5.36
C ILE A 210 -28.32 5.34 4.22
N VAL A 211 -29.56 4.92 3.98
CA VAL A 211 -30.44 5.57 3.02
C VAL A 211 -31.17 6.69 3.76
N VAL A 212 -30.97 7.92 3.30
CA VAL A 212 -31.66 9.09 3.84
C VAL A 212 -32.78 9.53 2.91
N LYS A 213 -33.82 10.11 3.48
CA LYS A 213 -34.91 10.72 2.68
C LYS A 213 -34.37 11.94 1.94
N ASP A 214 -34.96 12.25 0.78
CA ASP A 214 -34.53 13.38 -0.06
C ASP A 214 -34.53 14.71 0.71
N SER A 215 -35.48 14.92 1.61
CA SER A 215 -35.53 16.09 2.47
C SER A 215 -34.33 16.25 3.42
N ALA A 216 -33.62 15.16 3.75
CA ALA A 216 -32.49 15.17 4.63
C ALA A 216 -31.12 15.25 3.88
N VAL A 217 -31.12 15.07 2.57
CA VAL A 217 -29.87 15.02 1.76
C VAL A 217 -29.06 16.30 1.90
N ASN A 218 -29.69 17.47 1.79
CA ASN A 218 -28.99 18.74 1.94
C ASN A 218 -28.35 18.91 3.32
N ALA A 219 -29.09 18.57 4.39
CA ALA A 219 -28.60 18.66 5.76
C ALA A 219 -27.38 17.74 5.97
N VAL A 220 -27.41 16.50 5.47
CA VAL A 220 -26.30 15.56 5.53
C VAL A 220 -25.10 16.06 4.72
N CYS A 221 -25.30 16.60 3.52
CA CYS A 221 -24.26 17.19 2.69
C CYS A 221 -23.53 18.36 3.38
N TYR A 222 -24.24 19.09 4.26
CA TYR A 222 -23.64 20.16 5.09
C TYR A 222 -23.12 19.69 6.45
N GLY A 223 -23.08 18.37 6.68
CA GLY A 223 -22.46 17.78 7.88
C GLY A 223 -23.37 17.67 9.10
N ALA A 224 -24.68 17.74 8.94
CA ALA A 224 -25.63 17.52 10.03
C ALA A 224 -25.54 16.06 10.53
N LYS A 225 -25.69 15.87 11.86
CA LYS A 225 -25.79 14.53 12.44
C LYS A 225 -27.14 13.91 12.11
N LEU A 226 -27.14 12.66 11.71
CA LEU A 226 -28.36 11.86 11.63
C LEU A 226 -28.78 11.49 13.06
N MET A 227 -29.99 11.86 13.44
CA MET A 227 -30.62 11.42 14.69
C MET A 227 -31.32 10.09 14.49
#